data_98b8aeb424d812279b6ad6007138e256
#
_entry.id   98b8aeb424d812279b6ad6007138e256
#
_cell.length_a   1.000
_cell.length_b   1.000
_cell.length_c   1.000
_cell.angle_alpha   90.00
_cell.angle_beta   90.00
_cell.angle_gamma   90.00
#
_symmetry.space_group_name_H-M   'P 1'
#
loop_
_entity.id
_entity.type
_entity.pdbx_description
1 polymer ?
#
loop_
_entity_poly.entity_id
_entity_poly.type
_entity_poly.pdbx_seq_one_letter_code
_entity_poly.pdbx_strand_id
1 'polypeptide(L)'
;IYYGEIMLEQTNDVRAATGSYPGAPLSPGDSGSNVRVIQEQLNRIAVNYPAIPLINVSGEYGRETEDAVNEFQRLFFLPETGIADEATWYSISYIYTSVKELSQITSEGQRASYNEQLYPGTPLRLYSRGSEVQEIQFYLYRISRFNPLINEIRIDGVYGPNTENAVSFIRSIMDNRYA
;
A
#
# COMPACT_ATOMS: atom_id res chain seq x y z
N ILE A 1 12.34 -18.42 -12.02
CA ILE A 1 11.02 -19.08 -12.17
C ILE A 1 10.20 -18.94 -10.88
N TYR A 2 10.79 -18.93 -9.68
CA TYR A 2 10.06 -18.95 -8.40
C TYR A 2 9.53 -17.59 -7.88
N TYR A 3 10.02 -16.46 -8.40
CA TYR A 3 9.62 -15.15 -7.87
C TYR A 3 8.32 -14.60 -8.47
N GLY A 4 8.07 -14.90 -9.73
CA GLY A 4 6.83 -14.49 -10.38
C GLY A 4 5.60 -15.19 -9.80
N GLU A 5 5.74 -16.45 -9.38
CA GLU A 5 4.64 -17.23 -8.79
C GLU A 5 4.38 -16.82 -7.33
N ILE A 6 5.42 -16.57 -6.52
CA ILE A 6 5.26 -16.15 -5.12
C ILE A 6 4.65 -14.75 -5.02
N MET A 7 5.04 -13.82 -5.90
CA MET A 7 4.43 -12.48 -5.92
C MET A 7 3.05 -12.51 -6.55
N LEU A 8 2.79 -13.38 -7.51
CA LEU A 8 1.44 -13.63 -8.04
C LEU A 8 0.57 -14.33 -7.00
N GLU A 9 1.09 -15.23 -6.19
CA GLU A 9 0.37 -15.83 -5.06
C GLU A 9 0.14 -14.80 -3.95
N GLN A 10 1.10 -13.96 -3.58
CA GLN A 10 0.91 -12.90 -2.59
C GLN A 10 -0.03 -11.80 -3.09
N THR A 11 0.04 -11.41 -4.36
CA THR A 11 -0.94 -10.48 -4.93
C THR A 11 -2.30 -11.13 -5.15
N ASN A 12 -2.34 -12.43 -5.41
CA ASN A 12 -3.59 -13.19 -5.44
C ASN A 12 -4.13 -13.45 -4.03
N ASP A 13 -3.28 -13.67 -3.02
CA ASP A 13 -3.68 -13.76 -1.61
C ASP A 13 -4.17 -12.40 -1.07
N VAL A 14 -3.53 -11.31 -1.41
CA VAL A 14 -4.03 -9.96 -1.09
C VAL A 14 -5.33 -9.67 -1.84
N ARG A 15 -5.45 -10.07 -3.12
CA ARG A 15 -6.70 -9.98 -3.88
C ARG A 15 -7.78 -10.93 -3.38
N ALA A 16 -7.42 -12.15 -2.95
CA ALA A 16 -8.35 -13.13 -2.44
C ALA A 16 -8.76 -12.86 -0.99
N ALA A 17 -7.86 -12.32 -0.16
CA ALA A 17 -8.12 -12.01 1.25
C ALA A 17 -8.78 -10.64 1.46
N THR A 18 -8.64 -9.71 0.53
CA THR A 18 -9.11 -8.31 0.68
C THR A 18 -10.16 -7.90 -0.35
N GLY A 19 -10.44 -8.73 -1.33
CA GLY A 19 -11.27 -8.36 -2.48
C GLY A 19 -10.55 -7.38 -3.41
N SER A 20 -10.82 -7.47 -4.71
CA SER A 20 -10.41 -6.43 -5.66
C SER A 20 -11.15 -5.12 -5.35
N TYR A 21 -10.51 -3.99 -5.67
CA TYR A 21 -11.20 -2.70 -5.62
C TYR A 21 -12.57 -2.77 -6.30
N PRO A 22 -13.63 -2.24 -5.67
CA PRO A 22 -15.00 -2.39 -6.17
C PRO A 22 -15.31 -1.68 -7.49
N GLY A 23 -14.34 -0.93 -8.04
CA GLY A 23 -14.48 -0.18 -9.28
C GLY A 23 -15.09 1.22 -9.12
N ALA A 24 -15.55 1.57 -7.91
CA ALA A 24 -16.01 2.90 -7.53
C ALA A 24 -15.52 3.24 -6.12
N PRO A 25 -15.22 4.52 -5.83
CA PRO A 25 -14.88 4.97 -4.49
C PRO A 25 -16.00 4.67 -3.50
N LEU A 26 -15.64 4.34 -2.25
CA LEU A 26 -16.60 4.25 -1.15
C LEU A 26 -16.56 5.55 -0.34
N SER A 27 -17.74 6.08 -0.04
CA SER A 27 -17.96 7.37 0.59
C SER A 27 -19.11 7.33 1.59
N PRO A 28 -19.28 8.36 2.44
CA PRO A 28 -20.42 8.43 3.36
C PRO A 28 -21.76 8.22 2.66
N GLY A 29 -22.55 7.29 3.19
CA GLY A 29 -23.84 6.86 2.65
C GLY A 29 -23.80 5.54 1.89
N ASP A 30 -22.62 5.06 1.50
CA ASP A 30 -22.47 3.74 0.88
C ASP A 30 -22.65 2.62 1.91
N SER A 31 -23.05 1.45 1.44
CA SER A 31 -23.25 0.28 2.29
C SER A 31 -22.93 -1.03 1.55
N GLY A 32 -22.64 -2.07 2.30
CA GLY A 32 -22.44 -3.41 1.76
C GLY A 32 -21.15 -4.08 2.21
N SER A 33 -20.82 -5.20 1.54
CA SER A 33 -19.68 -6.03 1.87
C SER A 33 -18.33 -5.32 1.75
N ASN A 34 -18.18 -4.45 0.77
CA ASN A 34 -16.94 -3.71 0.55
C ASN A 34 -16.68 -2.70 1.68
N VAL A 35 -17.73 -2.05 2.20
CA VAL A 35 -17.62 -1.17 3.38
C VAL A 35 -17.22 -1.99 4.60
N ARG A 36 -17.82 -3.16 4.79
CA ARG A 36 -17.47 -4.07 5.89
C ARG A 36 -16.00 -4.48 5.83
N VAL A 37 -15.49 -4.82 4.66
CA VAL A 37 -14.07 -5.18 4.44
C VAL A 37 -13.15 -4.05 4.90
N ILE A 38 -13.42 -2.81 4.50
CA ILE A 38 -12.61 -1.65 4.93
C ILE A 38 -12.66 -1.48 6.45
N GLN A 39 -13.84 -1.57 7.05
CA GLN A 39 -14.02 -1.43 8.50
C GLN A 39 -13.22 -2.49 9.28
N GLU A 40 -13.27 -3.75 8.84
CA GLU A 40 -12.49 -4.84 9.43
C GLU A 40 -10.99 -4.61 9.31
N GLN A 41 -10.54 -4.18 8.13
CA GLN A 41 -9.13 -3.90 7.87
C GLN A 41 -8.62 -2.71 8.70
N LEU A 42 -9.38 -1.60 8.76
CA LEU A 42 -9.02 -0.43 9.57
C LEU A 42 -8.94 -0.78 11.05
N ASN A 43 -9.89 -1.54 11.59
CA ASN A 43 -9.85 -2.01 12.97
C ASN A 43 -8.61 -2.87 13.25
N ARG A 44 -8.22 -3.73 12.31
CA ARG A 44 -7.00 -4.53 12.48
C ARG A 44 -5.74 -3.66 12.43
N ILE A 45 -5.71 -2.67 11.56
CA ILE A 45 -4.61 -1.70 11.46
C ILE A 45 -4.53 -0.85 12.72
N ALA A 46 -5.67 -0.43 13.28
CA ALA A 46 -5.77 0.39 14.49
C ALA A 46 -5.07 -0.25 15.71
N VAL A 47 -4.99 -1.59 15.79
CA VAL A 47 -4.24 -2.28 16.85
C VAL A 47 -2.76 -1.88 16.85
N ASN A 48 -2.16 -1.65 15.68
CA ASN A 48 -0.77 -1.25 15.52
C ASN A 48 -0.60 0.27 15.38
N TYR A 49 -1.67 0.96 15.01
CA TYR A 49 -1.73 2.41 14.80
C TYR A 49 -2.90 3.02 15.59
N PRO A 50 -2.73 3.20 16.92
CA PRO A 50 -3.85 3.59 17.82
C PRO A 50 -4.44 4.98 17.54
N ALA A 51 -3.84 5.78 16.67
CA ALA A 51 -4.43 7.05 16.23
C ALA A 51 -5.65 6.82 15.33
N ILE A 52 -5.76 5.67 14.64
CA ILE A 52 -6.96 5.29 13.89
C ILE A 52 -8.01 4.83 14.91
N PRO A 53 -9.19 5.45 14.94
CA PRO A 53 -10.24 5.04 15.86
C PRO A 53 -10.76 3.63 15.52
N LEU A 54 -11.07 2.85 16.57
CA LEU A 54 -11.82 1.62 16.41
C LEU A 54 -13.27 1.96 16.07
N ILE A 55 -13.82 1.30 15.06
CA ILE A 55 -15.15 1.57 14.52
C ILE A 55 -16.03 0.31 14.53
N ASN A 56 -17.35 0.51 14.52
CA ASN A 56 -18.28 -0.60 14.39
C ASN A 56 -18.25 -1.17 12.95
N VAL A 57 -18.15 -2.50 12.84
CA VAL A 57 -18.20 -3.20 11.55
C VAL A 57 -19.67 -3.41 11.14
N SER A 58 -20.33 -2.32 10.80
CA SER A 58 -21.75 -2.31 10.41
C SER A 58 -21.98 -2.68 8.96
N GLY A 59 -21.01 -2.38 8.09
CA GLY A 59 -21.17 -2.40 6.64
C GLY A 59 -21.86 -1.14 6.10
N GLU A 60 -22.04 -0.10 6.93
CA GLU A 60 -22.51 1.23 6.52
C GLU A 60 -21.36 2.23 6.63
N TYR A 61 -21.10 2.98 5.57
CA TYR A 61 -20.08 4.02 5.55
C TYR A 61 -20.65 5.28 6.22
N GLY A 62 -20.67 5.27 7.55
CA GLY A 62 -21.05 6.40 8.34
C GLY A 62 -19.86 7.31 8.68
N ARG A 63 -20.12 8.32 9.52
CA ARG A 63 -19.12 9.29 9.95
C ARG A 63 -17.92 8.63 10.65
N GLU A 64 -18.16 7.59 11.47
CA GLU A 64 -17.06 6.87 12.14
C GLU A 64 -16.10 6.24 11.13
N THR A 65 -16.62 5.69 10.02
CA THR A 65 -15.81 5.13 8.94
C THR A 65 -15.05 6.22 8.20
N GLU A 66 -15.70 7.34 7.91
CA GLU A 66 -15.09 8.52 7.30
C GLU A 66 -13.93 9.04 8.16
N ASP A 67 -14.15 9.22 9.47
CA ASP A 67 -13.12 9.69 10.40
C ASP A 67 -11.93 8.71 10.46
N ALA A 68 -12.18 7.39 10.47
CA ALA A 68 -11.14 6.37 10.45
C ALA A 68 -10.34 6.35 9.13
N VAL A 69 -11.02 6.55 8.00
CA VAL A 69 -10.36 6.66 6.69
C VAL A 69 -9.54 7.93 6.61
N ASN A 70 -10.04 9.07 7.06
CA ASN A 70 -9.30 10.33 7.13
C ASN A 70 -8.03 10.16 7.96
N GLU A 71 -8.13 9.58 9.15
CA GLU A 71 -6.98 9.36 10.01
C GLU A 71 -5.97 8.39 9.39
N PHE A 72 -6.44 7.33 8.72
CA PHE A 72 -5.60 6.45 7.94
C PHE A 72 -4.86 7.23 6.84
N GLN A 73 -5.59 8.02 6.05
CA GLN A 73 -5.02 8.84 4.98
C GLN A 73 -3.96 9.80 5.52
N ARG A 74 -4.23 10.45 6.65
CA ARG A 74 -3.27 11.34 7.33
C ARG A 74 -2.00 10.60 7.73
N LEU A 75 -2.12 9.45 8.39
CA LEU A 75 -0.99 8.67 8.88
C LEU A 75 -0.12 8.10 7.74
N PHE A 76 -0.76 7.70 6.65
CA PHE A 76 -0.08 7.11 5.50
C PHE A 76 0.12 8.09 4.34
N PHE A 77 -0.03 9.39 4.63
CA PHE A 77 0.28 10.49 3.72
C PHE A 77 -0.48 10.43 2.39
N LEU A 78 -1.72 10.03 2.45
CA LEU A 78 -2.68 10.11 1.37
C LEU A 78 -3.46 11.44 1.45
N PRO A 79 -4.13 11.90 0.38
CA PRO A 79 -5.07 13.01 0.47
C PRO A 79 -6.18 12.71 1.50
N GLU A 80 -6.36 13.61 2.46
CA GLU A 80 -7.34 13.48 3.54
C GLU A 80 -8.73 13.84 3.01
N THR A 81 -9.36 12.91 2.32
CA THR A 81 -10.68 13.09 1.69
C THR A 81 -11.81 12.39 2.43
N GLY A 82 -11.48 11.47 3.33
CA GLY A 82 -12.45 10.57 3.96
C GLY A 82 -13.13 9.61 3.00
N ILE A 83 -12.64 9.53 1.75
CA ILE A 83 -13.18 8.67 0.71
C ILE A 83 -12.19 7.54 0.45
N ALA A 84 -12.67 6.31 0.43
CA ALA A 84 -11.84 5.17 0.06
C ALA A 84 -11.84 5.00 -1.47
N ASP A 85 -11.05 5.84 -2.13
CA ASP A 85 -10.73 5.72 -3.54
C ASP A 85 -9.80 4.54 -3.81
N GLU A 86 -9.44 4.29 -5.07
CA GLU A 86 -8.60 3.18 -5.46
C GLU A 86 -7.25 3.18 -4.73
N ALA A 87 -6.62 4.35 -4.60
CA ALA A 87 -5.32 4.48 -3.92
C ALA A 87 -5.45 4.20 -2.41
N THR A 88 -6.50 4.70 -1.79
CA THR A 88 -6.79 4.46 -0.37
C THR A 88 -7.14 3.00 -0.12
N TRP A 89 -7.97 2.38 -0.98
CA TRP A 89 -8.33 0.96 -0.90
C TRP A 89 -7.11 0.06 -0.90
N TYR A 90 -6.24 0.22 -1.90
CA TYR A 90 -5.03 -0.61 -2.00
C TYR A 90 -4.04 -0.32 -0.87
N SER A 91 -3.95 0.92 -0.39
CA SER A 91 -3.10 1.27 0.75
C SER A 91 -3.59 0.61 2.04
N ILE A 92 -4.89 0.61 2.31
CA ILE A 92 -5.49 -0.08 3.45
C ILE A 92 -5.19 -1.58 3.36
N SER A 93 -5.43 -2.20 2.21
CA SER A 93 -5.18 -3.62 1.98
C SER A 93 -3.71 -4.00 2.17
N TYR A 94 -2.79 -3.19 1.69
CA TYR A 94 -1.36 -3.40 1.84
C TYR A 94 -0.91 -3.32 3.31
N ILE A 95 -1.32 -2.26 4.01
CA ILE A 95 -0.98 -2.08 5.44
C ILE A 95 -1.63 -3.18 6.30
N TYR A 96 -2.88 -3.56 6.00
CA TYR A 96 -3.55 -4.68 6.67
C TYR A 96 -2.75 -5.98 6.56
N THR A 97 -2.28 -6.32 5.37
CA THR A 97 -1.46 -7.52 5.15
C THR A 97 -0.16 -7.44 5.96
N SER A 98 0.53 -6.30 5.90
CA SER A 98 1.78 -6.09 6.64
C SER A 98 1.61 -6.24 8.16
N VAL A 99 0.54 -5.67 8.74
CA VAL A 99 0.29 -5.79 10.20
C VAL A 99 -0.21 -7.18 10.59
N LYS A 100 -0.84 -7.92 9.67
CA LYS A 100 -1.25 -9.31 9.90
C LYS A 100 -0.01 -10.22 9.97
N GLU A 101 0.94 -10.05 9.09
CA GLU A 101 2.20 -10.79 9.09
C GLU A 101 3.03 -10.51 10.35
N LEU A 102 3.10 -9.24 10.79
CA LEU A 102 3.76 -8.87 12.05
C LEU A 102 3.17 -9.60 13.27
N SER A 103 1.87 -9.89 13.28
CA SER A 103 1.22 -10.60 14.39
C SER A 103 1.56 -12.11 14.44
N GLN A 104 2.13 -12.65 13.39
CA GLN A 104 2.56 -14.05 13.30
C GLN A 104 4.00 -14.25 13.83
N ILE A 105 4.71 -13.18 14.19
CA ILE A 105 5.97 -13.26 14.90
C ILE A 105 5.66 -13.78 16.31
N THR A 106 5.89 -15.07 16.51
CA THR A 106 5.70 -15.73 17.80
C THR A 106 6.64 -15.17 18.85
N SER A 107 6.24 -15.26 20.13
CA SER A 107 7.01 -14.82 21.31
C SER A 107 8.39 -15.48 21.46
N GLU A 108 8.74 -16.42 20.63
CA GLU A 108 10.03 -17.15 20.63
C GLU A 108 11.11 -16.48 19.79
N GLY A 109 10.92 -15.24 19.35
CA GLY A 109 11.95 -14.48 18.65
C GLY A 109 12.35 -15.07 17.29
N GLN A 110 11.56 -15.96 16.75
CA GLN A 110 11.69 -16.34 15.34
C GLN A 110 11.37 -15.09 14.52
N ARG A 111 12.44 -14.38 14.17
CA ARG A 111 12.38 -13.44 13.07
C ARG A 111 11.77 -14.24 11.91
N ALA A 112 10.58 -13.88 11.51
CA ALA A 112 10.14 -14.20 10.16
C ALA A 112 11.36 -13.93 9.31
N SER A 113 11.84 -14.94 8.62
CA SER A 113 12.99 -14.76 7.74
C SER A 113 12.64 -13.57 6.88
N TYR A 114 13.23 -12.44 7.19
CA TYR A 114 13.28 -11.33 6.27
C TYR A 114 13.96 -11.98 5.07
N ASN A 115 13.16 -12.38 4.13
CA ASN A 115 13.68 -12.94 2.91
C ASN A 115 14.52 -11.81 2.34
N GLU A 116 15.83 -11.94 2.42
CA GLU A 116 16.81 -10.99 1.87
C GLU A 116 16.68 -10.87 0.34
N GLN A 117 15.65 -11.47 -0.21
CA GLN A 117 15.28 -11.42 -1.61
C GLN A 117 14.33 -10.25 -1.92
N LEU A 118 14.67 -9.06 -1.43
CA LEU A 118 14.01 -7.80 -1.84
C LEU A 118 14.33 -7.40 -3.28
N TYR A 119 15.18 -8.17 -3.98
CA TYR A 119 15.55 -7.87 -5.35
C TYR A 119 15.04 -8.95 -6.30
N PRO A 120 14.20 -8.64 -7.27
CA PRO A 120 13.59 -9.65 -8.17
C PRO A 120 14.59 -10.36 -9.10
N GLY A 121 15.89 -10.22 -8.89
CA GLY A 121 16.93 -10.87 -9.66
C GLY A 121 17.12 -10.32 -11.09
N THR A 122 16.12 -9.64 -11.63
CA THR A 122 16.18 -8.99 -12.94
C THR A 122 16.06 -7.48 -12.78
N PRO A 123 17.07 -6.69 -13.17
CA PRO A 123 16.98 -5.24 -13.07
C PRO A 123 15.80 -4.69 -13.87
N LEU A 124 14.96 -3.91 -13.23
CA LEU A 124 13.93 -3.16 -13.92
C LEU A 124 14.57 -2.06 -14.75
N ARG A 125 14.14 -1.95 -15.99
CA ARG A 125 14.69 -1.04 -17.00
C ARG A 125 13.57 -0.26 -17.65
N LEU A 126 13.93 0.77 -18.36
CA LEU A 126 12.99 1.53 -19.19
C LEU A 126 12.15 0.58 -20.04
N TYR A 127 10.83 0.76 -19.97
CA TYR A 127 9.78 -0.08 -20.58
C TYR A 127 9.54 -1.45 -19.96
N SER A 128 10.19 -1.83 -18.85
CA SER A 128 9.74 -2.96 -18.04
C SER A 128 8.29 -2.79 -17.62
N ARG A 129 7.56 -3.89 -17.49
CA ARG A 129 6.13 -3.89 -17.14
C ARG A 129 5.85 -4.93 -16.06
N GLY A 130 4.83 -4.69 -15.25
CA GLY A 130 4.34 -5.65 -14.28
C GLY A 130 4.14 -5.10 -12.87
N SER A 131 3.79 -5.98 -11.95
CA SER A 131 3.54 -5.67 -10.54
C SER A 131 4.75 -5.10 -9.82
N GLU A 132 5.95 -5.57 -10.15
CA GLU A 132 7.21 -5.07 -9.58
C GLU A 132 7.45 -3.59 -9.94
N VAL A 133 7.02 -3.19 -11.15
CA VAL A 133 7.05 -1.79 -11.56
C VAL A 133 6.02 -0.98 -10.78
N GLN A 134 4.80 -1.52 -10.59
CA GLN A 134 3.77 -0.85 -9.79
C GLN A 134 4.23 -0.63 -8.35
N GLU A 135 4.91 -1.61 -7.76
CA GLU A 135 5.45 -1.50 -6.42
C GLU A 135 6.46 -0.36 -6.30
N ILE A 136 7.45 -0.30 -7.21
CA ILE A 136 8.42 0.81 -7.24
C ILE A 136 7.70 2.14 -7.46
N GLN A 137 6.76 2.22 -8.39
CA GLN A 137 5.98 3.43 -8.64
C GLN A 137 5.20 3.86 -7.40
N PHE A 138 4.65 2.93 -6.64
CA PHE A 138 3.97 3.23 -5.38
C PHE A 138 4.92 3.87 -4.35
N TYR A 139 6.11 3.31 -4.16
CA TYR A 139 7.10 3.92 -3.26
C TYR A 139 7.55 5.30 -3.74
N LEU A 140 7.80 5.44 -5.03
CA LEU A 140 8.18 6.73 -5.63
C LEU A 140 7.07 7.76 -5.51
N TYR A 141 5.82 7.38 -5.74
CA TYR A 141 4.66 8.24 -5.52
C TYR A 141 4.61 8.74 -4.08
N ARG A 142 4.79 7.88 -3.10
CA ARG A 142 4.83 8.27 -1.70
C ARG A 142 5.96 9.25 -1.41
N ILE A 143 7.15 9.02 -1.94
CA ILE A 143 8.31 9.89 -1.76
C ILE A 143 8.07 11.26 -2.43
N SER A 144 7.46 11.29 -3.62
CA SER A 144 7.17 12.53 -4.35
C SER A 144 6.24 13.47 -3.58
N ARG A 145 5.39 12.95 -2.70
CA ARG A 145 4.52 13.77 -1.84
C ARG A 145 5.31 14.64 -0.83
N PHE A 146 6.53 14.23 -0.50
CA PHE A 146 7.41 14.95 0.44
C PHE A 146 8.60 15.61 -0.24
N ASN A 147 8.88 15.27 -1.49
CA ASN A 147 10.01 15.78 -2.23
C ASN A 147 9.55 16.40 -3.56
N PRO A 148 9.43 17.73 -3.65
CA PRO A 148 8.96 18.41 -4.85
C PRO A 148 9.91 18.29 -6.06
N LEU A 149 11.11 17.75 -5.85
CA LEU A 149 12.06 17.49 -6.93
C LEU A 149 11.74 16.19 -7.70
N ILE A 150 10.83 15.38 -7.17
CA ILE A 150 10.34 14.19 -7.85
C ILE A 150 8.97 14.52 -8.42
N ASN A 151 8.85 14.44 -9.75
CA ASN A 151 7.56 14.60 -10.42
C ASN A 151 6.56 13.55 -9.93
N GLU A 152 5.28 13.89 -9.96
CA GLU A 152 4.22 12.94 -9.64
C GLU A 152 4.31 11.67 -10.48
N ILE A 153 4.33 10.52 -9.80
CA ILE A 153 4.48 9.22 -10.42
C ILE A 153 3.11 8.56 -10.55
N ARG A 154 2.77 8.13 -11.75
CA ARG A 154 1.58 7.29 -12.00
C ARG A 154 1.93 5.84 -11.72
N ILE A 155 1.03 5.13 -11.05
CA ILE A 155 1.17 3.71 -10.73
C ILE A 155 0.47 2.92 -11.87
N ASP A 156 1.08 2.90 -13.03
CA ASP A 156 0.53 2.27 -14.25
C ASP A 156 1.20 0.94 -14.61
N GLY A 157 2.19 0.53 -13.83
CA GLY A 157 2.94 -0.71 -14.07
C GLY A 157 3.86 -0.65 -15.30
N VAL A 158 4.15 0.54 -15.82
CA VAL A 158 5.09 0.75 -16.93
C VAL A 158 6.27 1.59 -16.46
N TYR A 159 7.47 1.04 -16.48
CA TYR A 159 8.69 1.75 -16.11
C TYR A 159 9.03 2.78 -17.18
N GLY A 160 8.33 3.91 -17.13
CA GLY A 160 8.47 5.01 -18.06
C GLY A 160 9.60 5.98 -17.67
N PRO A 161 9.86 7.01 -18.53
CA PRO A 161 10.89 8.02 -18.26
C PRO A 161 10.73 8.73 -16.90
N ASN A 162 9.52 8.98 -16.45
CA ASN A 162 9.27 9.60 -15.13
C ASN A 162 9.71 8.69 -13.98
N THR A 163 9.44 7.39 -14.09
CA THR A 163 9.89 6.38 -13.13
C THR A 163 11.43 6.29 -13.13
N GLU A 164 12.05 6.24 -14.30
CA GLU A 164 13.51 6.24 -14.46
C GLU A 164 14.17 7.46 -13.84
N ASN A 165 13.65 8.66 -14.11
CA ASN A 165 14.17 9.91 -13.55
C ASN A 165 14.07 9.94 -12.02
N ALA A 166 12.94 9.49 -11.47
CA ALA A 166 12.72 9.44 -10.02
C ALA A 166 13.69 8.45 -9.34
N VAL A 167 13.86 7.26 -9.91
CA VAL A 167 14.81 6.26 -9.40
C VAL A 167 16.24 6.79 -9.47
N SER A 168 16.64 7.40 -10.57
CA SER A 168 17.96 7.98 -10.75
C SER A 168 18.23 9.12 -9.76
N PHE A 169 17.25 9.97 -9.51
CA PHE A 169 17.34 11.03 -8.52
C PHE A 169 17.53 10.47 -7.10
N ILE A 170 16.75 9.48 -6.68
CA ILE A 170 16.90 8.85 -5.36
C ILE A 170 18.27 8.19 -5.23
N ARG A 171 18.73 7.50 -6.26
CA ARG A 171 20.06 6.88 -6.28
C ARG A 171 21.15 7.94 -6.09
N SER A 172 21.07 9.08 -6.77
CA SER A 172 22.06 10.17 -6.62
C SER A 172 22.11 10.75 -5.20
N ILE A 173 20.97 10.81 -4.49
CA ILE A 173 20.92 11.24 -3.09
C ILE A 173 21.59 10.21 -2.18
N MET A 174 21.36 8.93 -2.45
CA MET A 174 21.94 7.84 -1.63
C MET A 174 23.46 7.78 -1.84
N ASP A 175 23.93 7.87 -3.07
CA ASP A 175 25.37 7.83 -3.39
C ASP A 175 26.13 9.00 -2.74
N ASN A 176 25.53 10.20 -2.72
CA ASN A 176 26.12 11.38 -2.08
C ASN A 176 26.14 11.34 -0.53
N ARG A 177 25.41 10.41 0.11
CA ARG A 177 25.46 10.24 1.58
C ARG A 177 26.58 9.34 2.05
N TYR A 178 27.17 8.55 1.17
CA TYR A 178 28.22 7.59 1.46
C TYR A 178 29.58 7.97 0.86
N ALA A 179 29.68 9.13 0.24
CA ALA A 179 30.90 9.77 -0.24
C ALA A 179 31.42 10.80 0.77
#